data_8f899fdd2b41abf80962c5dc5c810479
#
_entry.id   8f899fdd2b41abf80962c5dc5c810479
#
_cell.length_a   1.000
_cell.length_b   1.000
_cell.length_c   1.000
_cell.angle_alpha   90.00
_cell.angle_beta   90.00
_cell.angle_gamma   90.00
#
_symmetry.space_group_name_H-M   'P 1'
#
loop_
_entity.id
_entity.type
_entity.pdbx_description
1 polymer ?
#
loop_
_entity_poly.entity_id
_entity_poly.type
_entity_poly.pdbx_seq_one_letter_code
_entity_poly.pdbx_strand_id
1 'polypeptide(L)'
;MKINGRLDKLSGNKITITADSSVSLYMLSKLAAGKRPSIELEVEDGRHISPDQRKKIFALMHDISDWNGDTVDMIECLMKSYTREIFAIEPYSLSDCSMTTASNMIYTILEFCFRNDVPFKTKTWDMIPNDYARQWFCLRFRKCVICGKPADLAHYEAVGMGRNRNKIDESQYHYMSLCRIHHVEQHTIGLMSFIQKYHIKPIKLTADELKRIQPHYKTSTE
;
A
#
# COMPACT_ATOMS: atom_id res chain seq x y z
N MET A 1 -11.48 -5.70 26.49
CA MET A 1 -12.86 -5.15 26.61
C MET A 1 -13.05 -4.21 25.43
N LYS A 2 -14.04 -4.43 24.56
CA LYS A 2 -14.38 -3.56 23.45
C LYS A 2 -15.54 -2.66 23.90
N ILE A 3 -15.46 -1.36 23.65
CA ILE A 3 -16.50 -0.36 23.97
C ILE A 3 -16.80 0.38 22.69
N ASN A 4 -18.06 0.33 22.26
CA ASN A 4 -18.53 1.12 21.13
C ASN A 4 -19.03 2.49 21.62
N GLY A 5 -18.91 3.52 20.81
CA GLY A 5 -19.32 4.87 21.18
C GLY A 5 -19.20 5.84 20.02
N ARG A 6 -19.55 7.08 20.28
CA ARG A 6 -19.50 8.18 19.28
C ARG A 6 -18.46 9.20 19.69
N LEU A 7 -17.77 9.73 18.70
CA LEU A 7 -16.85 10.84 18.87
C LEU A 7 -17.65 12.14 19.01
N ASP A 8 -17.58 12.77 20.20
CA ASP A 8 -18.29 14.04 20.45
C ASP A 8 -17.41 15.25 20.15
N LYS A 9 -16.13 15.19 20.56
CA LYS A 9 -15.26 16.35 20.43
C LYS A 9 -13.80 15.94 20.23
N LEU A 10 -13.12 16.67 19.36
CA LEU A 10 -11.68 16.62 19.16
C LEU A 10 -11.08 18.01 19.43
N SER A 11 -10.10 18.10 20.35
CA SER A 11 -9.42 19.36 20.67
C SER A 11 -7.94 19.08 20.91
N GLY A 12 -7.09 19.35 19.90
CA GLY A 12 -5.69 18.96 19.93
C GLY A 12 -5.53 17.47 20.15
N ASN A 13 -4.83 17.07 21.22
CA ASN A 13 -4.60 15.67 21.58
C ASN A 13 -5.68 15.09 22.51
N LYS A 14 -6.77 15.81 22.75
CA LYS A 14 -7.87 15.38 23.64
C LYS A 14 -9.07 14.96 22.82
N ILE A 15 -9.49 13.70 23.04
CA ILE A 15 -10.63 13.08 22.39
C ILE A 15 -11.71 12.84 23.44
N THR A 16 -12.95 13.26 23.16
CA THR A 16 -14.13 12.98 24.00
C THR A 16 -15.05 12.04 23.25
N ILE A 17 -15.44 10.96 23.89
CA ILE A 17 -16.28 9.91 23.31
C ILE A 17 -17.42 9.63 24.28
N THR A 18 -18.64 9.49 23.77
CA THR A 18 -19.78 8.96 24.51
C THR A 18 -19.96 7.48 24.15
N ALA A 19 -19.84 6.62 25.14
CA ALA A 19 -20.06 5.18 24.97
C ALA A 19 -21.54 4.86 24.76
N ASP A 20 -21.85 3.91 23.88
CA ASP A 20 -23.24 3.47 23.60
C ASP A 20 -23.86 2.70 24.76
N SER A 21 -23.04 2.21 25.68
CA SER A 21 -23.46 1.50 26.89
C SER A 21 -22.71 2.00 28.12
N SER A 22 -23.28 1.77 29.31
CA SER A 22 -22.66 2.15 30.57
C SER A 22 -21.31 1.44 30.77
N VAL A 23 -20.27 2.21 31.02
CA VAL A 23 -18.91 1.69 31.27
C VAL A 23 -18.67 1.57 32.77
N SER A 24 -18.37 0.38 33.22
CA SER A 24 -18.07 0.12 34.66
C SER A 24 -16.66 0.61 35.01
N LEU A 25 -16.57 1.65 35.83
CA LEU A 25 -15.29 2.18 36.35
C LEU A 25 -14.55 1.12 37.19
N TYR A 26 -15.29 0.26 37.87
CA TYR A 26 -14.71 -0.84 38.62
C TYR A 26 -13.99 -1.85 37.71
N MET A 27 -14.61 -2.25 36.63
CA MET A 27 -14.00 -3.14 35.65
C MET A 27 -12.77 -2.52 34.98
N LEU A 28 -12.84 -1.24 34.61
CA LEU A 28 -11.70 -0.51 34.06
C LEU A 28 -10.53 -0.44 35.03
N SER A 29 -10.80 -0.12 36.30
CA SER A 29 -9.78 -0.06 37.35
C SER A 29 -9.12 -1.42 37.55
N LYS A 30 -9.91 -2.51 37.55
CA LYS A 30 -9.40 -3.88 37.68
C LYS A 30 -8.50 -4.27 36.52
N LEU A 31 -8.90 -3.98 35.26
CA LEU A 31 -8.11 -4.25 34.05
C LEU A 31 -6.82 -3.43 34.01
N ALA A 32 -6.85 -2.22 34.52
CA ALA A 32 -5.70 -1.31 34.56
C ALA A 32 -4.77 -1.53 35.77
N ALA A 33 -5.06 -2.48 36.65
CA ALA A 33 -4.30 -2.74 37.90
C ALA A 33 -4.01 -1.44 38.68
N GLY A 34 -5.01 -0.57 38.83
CA GLY A 34 -4.91 0.72 39.53
C GLY A 34 -4.15 1.83 38.79
N LYS A 35 -3.71 1.58 37.56
CA LYS A 35 -3.05 2.59 36.69
C LYS A 35 -4.07 3.19 35.72
N ARG A 36 -3.66 4.24 34.98
CA ARG A 36 -4.44 4.73 33.84
C ARG A 36 -4.33 3.70 32.69
N PRO A 37 -5.46 3.11 32.20
CA PRO A 37 -5.41 2.15 31.10
C PRO A 37 -4.97 2.84 29.80
N SER A 38 -4.15 2.15 29.01
CA SER A 38 -3.99 2.49 27.60
C SER A 38 -5.23 2.03 26.84
N ILE A 39 -5.64 2.81 25.87
CA ILE A 39 -6.75 2.49 24.96
C ILE A 39 -6.28 2.60 23.53
N GLU A 40 -6.80 1.74 22.68
CA GLU A 40 -6.71 1.84 21.23
C GLU A 40 -8.06 2.30 20.71
N LEU A 41 -8.04 3.26 19.82
CA LEU A 41 -9.23 3.84 19.21
C LEU A 41 -9.27 3.49 17.73
N GLU A 42 -10.26 2.73 17.31
CA GLU A 42 -10.54 2.45 15.92
C GLU A 42 -11.74 3.30 15.47
N VAL A 43 -11.59 4.01 14.35
CA VAL A 43 -12.66 4.80 13.75
C VAL A 43 -13.18 4.06 12.53
N GLU A 44 -14.47 3.72 12.53
CA GLU A 44 -15.09 3.04 11.40
C GLU A 44 -15.13 3.97 10.15
N ASP A 45 -14.76 3.41 9.01
CA ASP A 45 -14.90 4.10 7.73
C ASP A 45 -16.35 3.98 7.24
N GLY A 46 -17.12 5.05 7.41
CA GLY A 46 -18.53 5.12 6.96
C GLY A 46 -18.72 5.29 5.45
N ARG A 47 -17.61 5.34 4.66
CA ARG A 47 -17.70 5.44 3.20
C ARG A 47 -17.86 4.07 2.58
N HIS A 48 -18.74 3.93 1.62
CA HIS A 48 -18.93 2.68 0.87
C HIS A 48 -17.96 2.56 -0.30
N ILE A 49 -17.71 1.32 -0.70
CA ILE A 49 -16.91 0.99 -1.90
C ILE A 49 -17.38 1.79 -3.10
N SER A 50 -16.44 2.44 -3.80
CA SER A 50 -16.76 3.17 -5.02
C SER A 50 -16.94 2.23 -6.23
N PRO A 51 -17.71 2.64 -7.24
CA PRO A 51 -17.82 1.90 -8.49
C PRO A 51 -16.46 1.62 -9.15
N ASP A 52 -15.52 2.58 -9.06
CA ASP A 52 -14.17 2.45 -9.62
C ASP A 52 -13.33 1.42 -8.86
N GLN A 53 -13.42 1.39 -7.53
CA GLN A 53 -12.75 0.35 -6.73
C GLN A 53 -13.29 -1.03 -7.08
N ARG A 54 -14.62 -1.18 -7.14
CA ARG A 54 -15.25 -2.44 -7.51
C ARG A 54 -14.82 -2.91 -8.90
N LYS A 55 -14.87 -2.04 -9.90
CA LYS A 55 -14.42 -2.33 -11.27
C LYS A 55 -12.97 -2.76 -11.31
N LYS A 56 -12.09 -2.10 -10.56
CA LYS A 56 -10.67 -2.44 -10.45
C LYS A 56 -10.47 -3.83 -9.83
N ILE A 57 -11.15 -4.14 -8.73
CA ILE A 57 -11.08 -5.45 -8.08
C ILE A 57 -11.44 -6.56 -9.08
N PHE A 58 -12.58 -6.43 -9.77
CA PHE A 58 -13.00 -7.44 -10.74
C PHE A 58 -12.05 -7.56 -11.93
N ALA A 59 -11.53 -6.44 -12.44
CA ALA A 59 -10.54 -6.47 -13.53
C ALA A 59 -9.26 -7.22 -13.14
N LEU A 60 -8.76 -6.99 -11.93
CA LEU A 60 -7.59 -7.71 -11.40
C LEU A 60 -7.87 -9.20 -11.16
N MET A 61 -9.06 -9.54 -10.65
CA MET A 61 -9.45 -10.93 -10.47
C MET A 61 -9.59 -11.67 -11.82
N HIS A 62 -10.07 -10.99 -12.87
CA HIS A 62 -10.07 -11.54 -14.22
C HIS A 62 -8.66 -11.79 -14.78
N ASP A 63 -7.69 -10.91 -14.49
CA ASP A 63 -6.30 -11.14 -14.89
C ASP A 63 -5.73 -12.40 -14.21
N ILE A 64 -6.06 -12.65 -12.94
CA ILE A 64 -5.67 -13.88 -12.24
C ILE A 64 -6.39 -15.10 -12.84
N SER A 65 -7.70 -15.00 -13.11
CA SER A 65 -8.51 -16.05 -13.72
C SER A 65 -7.94 -16.48 -15.08
N ASP A 66 -7.59 -15.52 -15.92
CA ASP A 66 -6.98 -15.79 -17.23
C ASP A 66 -5.57 -16.40 -17.12
N TRP A 67 -4.85 -16.12 -16.04
CA TRP A 67 -3.50 -16.62 -15.82
C TRP A 67 -3.49 -18.05 -15.28
N ASN A 68 -4.37 -18.37 -14.30
CA ASN A 68 -4.34 -19.68 -13.63
C ASN A 68 -5.48 -20.64 -14.05
N GLY A 69 -6.49 -20.13 -14.77
CA GLY A 69 -7.63 -20.93 -15.24
C GLY A 69 -8.75 -21.16 -14.21
N ASP A 70 -8.63 -20.61 -13.00
CA ASP A 70 -9.69 -20.67 -11.99
C ASP A 70 -10.83 -19.71 -12.32
N THR A 71 -12.03 -19.99 -11.81
CA THR A 71 -13.17 -19.09 -11.96
C THR A 71 -13.00 -17.82 -11.13
N VAL A 72 -13.57 -16.72 -11.60
CA VAL A 72 -13.53 -15.43 -10.86
C VAL A 72 -14.12 -15.56 -9.46
N ASP A 73 -15.15 -16.37 -9.28
CA ASP A 73 -15.79 -16.60 -7.97
C ASP A 73 -14.84 -17.30 -6.99
N MET A 74 -14.06 -18.27 -7.44
CA MET A 74 -13.03 -18.93 -6.63
C MET A 74 -11.93 -17.93 -6.23
N ILE A 75 -11.50 -17.10 -7.17
CA ILE A 75 -10.49 -16.06 -6.92
C ILE A 75 -11.03 -15.02 -5.95
N GLU A 76 -12.29 -14.59 -6.09
CA GLU A 76 -12.93 -13.68 -5.14
C GLU A 76 -12.91 -14.25 -3.73
N CYS A 77 -13.31 -15.50 -3.57
CA CYS A 77 -13.31 -16.19 -2.27
C CYS A 77 -11.89 -16.22 -1.66
N LEU A 78 -10.90 -16.58 -2.45
CA LEU A 78 -9.50 -16.67 -2.04
C LEU A 78 -8.96 -15.29 -1.63
N MET A 79 -9.16 -14.27 -2.45
CA MET A 79 -8.66 -12.91 -2.19
C MET A 79 -9.34 -12.28 -0.98
N LYS A 80 -10.65 -12.52 -0.79
CA LYS A 80 -11.35 -12.12 0.43
C LYS A 80 -10.77 -12.78 1.68
N SER A 81 -10.44 -14.07 1.62
CA SER A 81 -9.83 -14.80 2.73
C SER A 81 -8.44 -14.22 3.06
N TYR A 82 -7.59 -13.99 2.08
CA TYR A 82 -6.28 -13.37 2.28
C TYR A 82 -6.40 -11.95 2.84
N THR A 83 -7.32 -11.14 2.32
CA THR A 83 -7.53 -9.77 2.81
C THR A 83 -7.95 -9.78 4.28
N ARG A 84 -8.86 -10.68 4.65
CA ARG A 84 -9.31 -10.82 6.04
C ARG A 84 -8.19 -11.22 6.98
N GLU A 85 -7.35 -12.15 6.56
CA GLU A 85 -6.22 -12.62 7.36
C GLU A 85 -5.15 -11.53 7.52
N ILE A 86 -4.77 -10.86 6.43
CA ILE A 86 -3.72 -9.84 6.45
C ILE A 86 -4.11 -8.62 7.29
N PHE A 87 -5.36 -8.18 7.19
CA PHE A 87 -5.84 -6.95 7.83
C PHE A 87 -6.73 -7.19 9.06
N ALA A 88 -6.89 -8.45 9.48
CA ALA A 88 -7.71 -8.86 10.63
C ALA A 88 -9.15 -8.30 10.59
N ILE A 89 -9.81 -8.34 9.41
CA ILE A 89 -11.15 -7.82 9.21
C ILE A 89 -12.21 -8.92 9.12
N GLU A 90 -13.42 -8.58 9.54
CA GLU A 90 -14.58 -9.48 9.48
C GLU A 90 -15.01 -9.84 8.04
N PRO A 91 -15.81 -10.88 7.83
CA PRO A 91 -16.39 -11.19 6.53
C PRO A 91 -17.14 -10.01 5.93
N TYR A 92 -16.92 -9.74 4.64
CA TYR A 92 -17.50 -8.60 3.94
C TYR A 92 -18.00 -8.96 2.54
N SER A 93 -18.89 -8.12 2.00
CA SER A 93 -19.37 -8.19 0.63
C SER A 93 -18.83 -7.01 -0.20
N LEU A 94 -18.51 -7.27 -1.47
CA LEU A 94 -18.13 -6.23 -2.42
C LEU A 94 -19.34 -5.38 -2.87
N SER A 95 -20.57 -5.70 -2.42
CA SER A 95 -21.74 -4.87 -2.69
C SER A 95 -21.74 -3.59 -1.87
N ASP A 96 -21.23 -3.65 -0.63
CA ASP A 96 -21.43 -2.62 0.39
C ASP A 96 -20.29 -2.41 1.39
N CYS A 97 -19.16 -3.09 1.22
CA CYS A 97 -18.02 -2.92 2.12
C CYS A 97 -17.52 -1.47 2.14
N SER A 98 -16.73 -1.14 3.18
CA SER A 98 -16.12 0.19 3.29
C SER A 98 -15.09 0.44 2.18
N MET A 99 -14.81 1.72 1.87
CA MET A 99 -13.72 2.10 0.96
C MET A 99 -12.37 1.59 1.42
N THR A 100 -12.14 1.57 2.73
CA THR A 100 -10.91 1.04 3.33
C THR A 100 -10.79 -0.45 3.08
N THR A 101 -11.85 -1.24 3.32
CA THR A 101 -11.87 -2.69 3.03
C THR A 101 -11.62 -2.96 1.53
N ALA A 102 -12.25 -2.18 0.65
CA ALA A 102 -12.02 -2.30 -0.79
C ALA A 102 -10.56 -1.97 -1.18
N SER A 103 -9.95 -0.95 -0.57
CA SER A 103 -8.55 -0.60 -0.77
C SER A 103 -7.61 -1.70 -0.28
N ASN A 104 -7.89 -2.29 0.88
CA ASN A 104 -7.16 -3.42 1.42
C ASN A 104 -7.23 -4.63 0.48
N MET A 105 -8.40 -4.91 -0.09
CA MET A 105 -8.55 -5.98 -1.08
C MET A 105 -7.75 -5.71 -2.36
N ILE A 106 -7.79 -4.49 -2.89
CA ILE A 106 -6.96 -4.10 -4.04
C ILE A 106 -5.47 -4.31 -3.73
N TYR A 107 -5.03 -3.90 -2.54
CA TYR A 107 -3.65 -4.13 -2.10
C TYR A 107 -3.31 -5.62 -2.09
N THR A 108 -4.14 -6.46 -1.49
CA THR A 108 -3.94 -7.92 -1.41
C THR A 108 -3.84 -8.55 -2.80
N ILE A 109 -4.75 -8.18 -3.72
CA ILE A 109 -4.74 -8.69 -5.09
C ILE A 109 -3.47 -8.25 -5.82
N LEU A 110 -3.08 -6.99 -5.71
CA LEU A 110 -1.86 -6.49 -6.33
C LEU A 110 -0.62 -7.21 -5.79
N GLU A 111 -0.53 -7.39 -4.47
CA GLU A 111 0.59 -8.14 -3.87
C GLU A 111 0.63 -9.58 -4.39
N PHE A 112 -0.51 -10.25 -4.48
CA PHE A 112 -0.61 -11.59 -5.08
C PHE A 112 -0.13 -11.59 -6.54
N CYS A 113 -0.62 -10.66 -7.36
CA CYS A 113 -0.25 -10.57 -8.77
C CYS A 113 1.25 -10.32 -8.96
N PHE A 114 1.82 -9.37 -8.22
CA PHE A 114 3.25 -9.08 -8.32
C PHE A 114 4.15 -10.22 -7.81
N ARG A 115 3.72 -10.91 -6.76
CA ARG A 115 4.46 -12.03 -6.16
C ARG A 115 4.50 -13.26 -7.07
N ASN A 116 3.42 -13.51 -7.80
CA ASN A 116 3.26 -14.68 -8.65
C ASN A 116 3.49 -14.37 -10.14
N ASP A 117 4.00 -13.19 -10.47
CA ASP A 117 4.24 -12.76 -11.85
C ASP A 117 3.00 -12.85 -12.76
N VAL A 118 1.80 -12.62 -12.21
CA VAL A 118 0.54 -12.58 -12.96
C VAL A 118 0.63 -11.44 -14.00
N PRO A 119 0.46 -11.72 -15.30
CA PRO A 119 0.52 -10.72 -16.33
C PRO A 119 -0.71 -9.79 -16.27
N PHE A 120 -0.49 -8.50 -16.11
CA PHE A 120 -1.58 -7.53 -16.22
C PHE A 120 -1.93 -7.28 -17.68
N LYS A 121 -3.21 -7.28 -18.03
CA LYS A 121 -3.66 -6.71 -19.29
C LYS A 121 -3.36 -5.21 -19.31
N THR A 122 -3.00 -4.65 -20.45
CA THR A 122 -2.68 -3.23 -20.60
C THR A 122 -3.75 -2.35 -19.94
N LYS A 123 -5.03 -2.64 -20.20
CA LYS A 123 -6.15 -1.93 -19.61
C LYS A 123 -6.18 -1.98 -18.08
N THR A 124 -5.91 -3.14 -17.49
CA THR A 124 -5.85 -3.29 -16.03
C THR A 124 -4.68 -2.54 -15.45
N TRP A 125 -3.51 -2.60 -16.10
CA TRP A 125 -2.34 -1.86 -15.70
C TRP A 125 -2.58 -0.34 -15.67
N ASP A 126 -3.23 0.19 -16.72
CA ASP A 126 -3.55 1.62 -16.81
C ASP A 126 -4.60 2.06 -15.77
N MET A 127 -5.45 1.16 -15.31
CA MET A 127 -6.42 1.42 -14.24
C MET A 127 -5.78 1.50 -12.84
N ILE A 128 -4.57 0.99 -12.65
CA ILE A 128 -3.84 1.15 -11.38
C ILE A 128 -3.28 2.58 -11.37
N PRO A 129 -3.75 3.47 -10.47
CA PRO A 129 -3.22 4.82 -10.42
C PRO A 129 -1.71 4.83 -10.28
N ASN A 130 -1.04 5.73 -10.98
CA ASN A 130 0.40 5.95 -10.85
C ASN A 130 0.69 6.73 -9.55
N ASP A 131 0.23 6.16 -8.47
CA ASP A 131 0.34 6.66 -7.11
C ASP A 131 1.46 5.92 -6.34
N TYR A 132 1.56 6.23 -5.04
CA TYR A 132 2.53 5.61 -4.15
C TYR A 132 2.48 4.08 -4.19
N ALA A 133 1.30 3.49 -4.16
CA ALA A 133 1.13 2.03 -4.12
C ALA A 133 1.71 1.34 -5.36
N ARG A 134 1.42 1.85 -6.57
CA ARG A 134 1.98 1.32 -7.82
C ARG A 134 3.50 1.41 -7.83
N GLN A 135 4.06 2.57 -7.47
CA GLN A 135 5.51 2.77 -7.41
C GLN A 135 6.15 1.82 -6.39
N TRP A 136 5.54 1.71 -5.22
CA TRP A 136 6.04 0.85 -4.15
C TRP A 136 6.06 -0.62 -4.56
N PHE A 137 4.99 -1.14 -5.16
CA PHE A 137 4.97 -2.50 -5.69
C PHE A 137 6.02 -2.71 -6.77
N CYS A 138 6.12 -1.79 -7.73
CA CYS A 138 7.12 -1.87 -8.79
C CYS A 138 8.55 -1.89 -8.24
N LEU A 139 8.85 -1.08 -7.24
CA LEU A 139 10.16 -1.07 -6.57
C LEU A 139 10.41 -2.38 -5.80
N ARG A 140 9.43 -2.83 -5.00
CA ARG A 140 9.54 -4.05 -4.20
C ARG A 140 9.77 -5.31 -5.05
N PHE A 141 9.03 -5.45 -6.14
CA PHE A 141 9.07 -6.62 -7.00
C PHE A 141 9.93 -6.45 -8.25
N ARG A 142 10.71 -5.39 -8.33
CA ARG A 142 11.64 -5.12 -9.44
C ARG A 142 10.95 -5.14 -10.81
N LYS A 143 9.80 -4.50 -10.92
CA LYS A 143 9.05 -4.32 -12.16
C LYS A 143 9.08 -2.86 -12.61
N CYS A 144 9.26 -2.65 -13.90
CA CYS A 144 9.23 -1.30 -14.47
C CYS A 144 7.84 -0.68 -14.33
N VAL A 145 7.75 0.51 -13.75
CA VAL A 145 6.48 1.22 -13.55
C VAL A 145 5.78 1.58 -14.88
N ILE A 146 6.50 1.60 -15.98
CA ILE A 146 5.98 1.94 -17.32
C ILE A 146 5.50 0.68 -18.06
N CYS A 147 6.32 -0.37 -18.12
CA CYS A 147 6.07 -1.53 -19.00
C CYS A 147 6.04 -2.88 -18.27
N GLY A 148 6.13 -2.93 -16.95
CA GLY A 148 6.07 -4.15 -16.16
C GLY A 148 7.28 -5.11 -16.29
N LYS A 149 8.24 -4.84 -17.18
CA LYS A 149 9.44 -5.67 -17.36
C LYS A 149 10.36 -5.60 -16.13
N PRO A 150 11.28 -6.56 -15.95
CA PRO A 150 12.29 -6.51 -14.89
C PRO A 150 13.00 -5.14 -14.87
N ALA A 151 13.21 -4.60 -13.67
CA ALA A 151 13.68 -3.23 -13.50
C ALA A 151 14.64 -3.08 -12.33
N ASP A 152 15.43 -2.01 -12.41
CA ASP A 152 16.33 -1.56 -11.37
C ASP A 152 15.73 -0.35 -10.63
N LEU A 153 16.28 -0.09 -9.45
CA LEU A 153 15.96 1.08 -8.66
C LEU A 153 16.69 2.29 -9.27
N ALA A 154 15.92 3.29 -9.70
CA ALA A 154 16.42 4.54 -10.25
C ALA A 154 16.16 5.69 -9.26
N HIS A 155 17.21 6.47 -8.98
CA HIS A 155 17.08 7.68 -8.14
C HIS A 155 16.46 8.82 -8.95
N TYR A 156 15.59 9.57 -8.29
CA TYR A 156 15.07 10.81 -8.86
C TYR A 156 16.12 11.92 -8.78
N GLU A 157 16.70 12.13 -7.60
CA GLU A 157 17.76 13.10 -7.41
C GLU A 157 19.11 12.51 -7.81
N ALA A 158 19.95 13.31 -8.45
CA ALA A 158 21.30 12.91 -8.77
C ALA A 158 22.13 12.75 -7.49
N VAL A 159 22.66 11.56 -7.26
CA VAL A 159 23.49 11.24 -6.07
C VAL A 159 24.85 11.98 -6.08
N GLY A 160 25.18 12.68 -7.18
CA GLY A 160 26.43 13.44 -7.35
C GLY A 160 27.65 12.52 -7.60
N MET A 161 28.48 12.93 -8.54
CA MET A 161 29.75 12.22 -8.81
C MET A 161 30.71 12.42 -7.64
N GLY A 162 31.34 11.34 -7.18
CA GLY A 162 32.39 11.38 -6.13
C GLY A 162 31.91 11.17 -4.69
N ARG A 163 30.62 11.05 -4.43
CA ARG A 163 30.14 10.68 -3.09
C ARG A 163 30.29 9.18 -2.83
N ASN A 164 30.81 8.83 -1.66
CA ASN A 164 30.86 7.43 -1.23
C ASN A 164 29.42 6.91 -0.99
N ARG A 165 28.93 6.10 -1.91
CA ARG A 165 27.56 5.52 -1.85
C ARG A 165 27.27 4.76 -0.56
N ASN A 166 28.29 4.24 0.12
CA ASN A 166 28.14 3.53 1.39
C ASN A 166 27.92 4.45 2.61
N LYS A 167 27.99 5.79 2.41
CA LYS A 167 27.79 6.80 3.47
C LYS A 167 26.62 7.73 3.20
N ILE A 168 25.81 7.43 2.20
CA ILE A 168 24.66 8.26 1.83
C ILE A 168 23.43 7.74 2.59
N ASP A 169 22.70 8.64 3.22
CA ASP A 169 21.36 8.34 3.75
C ASP A 169 20.38 8.24 2.58
N GLU A 170 20.18 7.03 2.10
CA GLU A 170 19.30 6.76 0.96
C GLU A 170 17.83 7.07 1.25
N SER A 171 17.42 7.17 2.53
CA SER A 171 16.05 7.54 2.92
C SER A 171 15.67 8.98 2.54
N GLN A 172 16.66 9.81 2.19
CA GLN A 172 16.42 11.20 1.77
C GLN A 172 16.05 11.35 0.29
N TYR A 173 16.23 10.31 -0.51
CA TYR A 173 16.02 10.33 -1.94
C TYR A 173 14.64 9.79 -2.33
N HIS A 174 14.17 10.18 -3.53
CA HIS A 174 13.00 9.59 -4.15
C HIS A 174 13.43 8.56 -5.20
N TYR A 175 12.58 7.57 -5.40
CA TYR A 175 12.87 6.40 -6.21
C TYR A 175 11.81 6.13 -7.26
N MET A 176 12.24 5.53 -8.36
CA MET A 176 11.44 4.99 -9.43
C MET A 176 11.94 3.58 -9.77
N SER A 177 11.07 2.73 -10.29
CA SER A 177 11.44 1.42 -10.81
C SER A 177 11.45 1.46 -12.34
N LEU A 178 12.62 1.39 -12.96
CA LEU A 178 12.79 1.52 -14.40
C LEU A 178 13.59 0.36 -14.99
N CYS A 179 13.08 -0.25 -16.07
CA CYS A 179 13.87 -1.20 -16.84
C CYS A 179 15.01 -0.49 -17.56
N ARG A 180 15.99 -1.24 -18.04
CA ARG A 180 17.17 -0.69 -18.70
C ARG A 180 16.84 0.29 -19.84
N ILE A 181 15.82 -0.03 -20.65
CA ILE A 181 15.38 0.82 -21.76
C ILE A 181 14.88 2.18 -21.26
N HIS A 182 13.95 2.18 -20.32
CA HIS A 182 13.37 3.41 -19.78
C HIS A 182 14.35 4.19 -18.89
N HIS A 183 15.32 3.51 -18.26
CA HIS A 183 16.38 4.19 -17.51
C HIS A 183 17.35 4.92 -18.43
N VAL A 184 17.73 4.31 -19.56
CA VAL A 184 18.54 4.98 -20.60
C VAL A 184 17.77 6.14 -21.23
N GLU A 185 16.49 5.96 -21.53
CA GLU A 185 15.65 7.03 -22.05
C GLU A 185 15.56 8.22 -21.10
N GLN A 186 15.40 7.97 -19.80
CA GLN A 186 15.41 9.02 -18.76
C GLN A 186 16.68 9.88 -18.83
N HIS A 187 17.85 9.25 -19.00
CA HIS A 187 19.11 9.98 -19.15
C HIS A 187 19.21 10.74 -20.48
N THR A 188 18.59 10.21 -21.54
CA THR A 188 18.64 10.82 -22.88
C THR A 188 17.77 12.06 -23.00
N ILE A 189 16.51 12.00 -22.54
CA ILE A 189 15.56 13.11 -22.68
C ILE A 189 15.54 14.04 -21.46
N GLY A 190 16.25 13.68 -20.41
CA GLY A 190 16.28 14.40 -19.14
C GLY A 190 15.13 14.05 -18.22
N LEU A 191 15.40 14.12 -16.91
CA LEU A 191 14.51 13.66 -15.86
C LEU A 191 13.12 14.32 -15.90
N MET A 192 13.05 15.64 -16.02
CA MET A 192 11.78 16.38 -15.99
C MET A 192 10.89 16.03 -17.17
N SER A 193 11.47 15.99 -18.39
CA SER A 193 10.75 15.60 -19.62
C SER A 193 10.27 14.14 -19.54
N PHE A 194 11.08 13.26 -18.96
CA PHE A 194 10.73 11.87 -18.76
C PHE A 194 9.53 11.69 -17.81
N ILE A 195 9.55 12.37 -16.66
CA ILE A 195 8.45 12.31 -15.67
C ILE A 195 7.18 12.87 -16.27
N GLN A 196 7.24 13.99 -17.00
CA GLN A 196 6.10 14.59 -17.65
C GLN A 196 5.52 13.66 -18.72
N LYS A 197 6.38 13.01 -19.53
CA LYS A 197 5.96 12.08 -20.59
C LYS A 197 5.19 10.89 -20.06
N TYR A 198 5.66 10.29 -18.95
CA TYR A 198 5.10 9.05 -18.40
C TYR A 198 4.23 9.27 -17.16
N HIS A 199 4.02 10.53 -16.74
CA HIS A 199 3.27 10.90 -15.53
C HIS A 199 3.72 10.14 -14.27
N ILE A 200 5.04 9.92 -14.14
CA ILE A 200 5.61 9.19 -13.02
C ILE A 200 5.66 10.10 -11.79
N LYS A 201 5.28 9.55 -10.64
CA LYS A 201 5.43 10.19 -9.34
C LYS A 201 6.48 9.43 -8.54
N PRO A 202 7.74 9.90 -8.48
CA PRO A 202 8.76 9.28 -7.65
C PRO A 202 8.33 9.26 -6.19
N ILE A 203 8.66 8.20 -5.46
CA ILE A 203 8.27 8.06 -4.07
C ILE A 203 9.49 8.05 -3.15
N LYS A 204 9.31 8.59 -1.95
CA LYS A 204 10.27 8.49 -0.86
C LYS A 204 9.99 7.20 -0.09
N LEU A 205 11.04 6.45 0.21
CA LEU A 205 10.94 5.19 0.95
C LEU A 205 11.46 5.39 2.37
N THR A 206 10.82 4.76 3.32
CA THR A 206 11.32 4.67 4.69
C THR A 206 12.54 3.75 4.76
N ALA A 207 13.34 3.88 5.82
CA ALA A 207 14.50 3.01 6.04
C ALA A 207 14.12 1.52 6.05
N ASP A 208 12.96 1.18 6.61
CA ASP A 208 12.46 -0.20 6.67
C ASP A 208 12.01 -0.72 5.29
N GLU A 209 11.39 0.12 4.48
CA GLU A 209 11.03 -0.22 3.09
C GLU A 209 12.28 -0.38 2.23
N LEU A 210 13.28 0.48 2.39
CA LEU A 210 14.56 0.34 1.70
C LEU A 210 15.27 -0.97 2.05
N LYS A 211 15.30 -1.36 3.33
CA LYS A 211 15.84 -2.66 3.75
C LYS A 211 15.13 -3.84 3.09
N ARG A 212 13.81 -3.76 2.91
CA ARG A 212 13.03 -4.82 2.22
C ARG A 212 13.30 -4.88 0.72
N ILE A 213 13.54 -3.73 0.08
CA ILE A 213 13.79 -3.62 -1.36
C ILE A 213 15.27 -3.86 -1.68
N GLN A 214 16.17 -3.41 -0.82
CA GLN A 214 17.62 -3.58 -0.93
C GLN A 214 18.17 -4.27 0.31
N PRO A 215 18.33 -5.62 0.30
CA PRO A 215 18.84 -6.36 1.46
C PRO A 215 20.25 -5.92 1.94
N HIS A 216 20.99 -5.21 1.09
CA HIS A 216 22.33 -4.67 1.40
C HIS A 216 22.31 -3.21 1.90
N TYR A 217 21.12 -2.64 2.10
CA TYR A 217 21.01 -1.28 2.62
C TYR A 217 21.54 -1.20 4.06
N LYS A 218 22.56 -0.35 4.26
CA LYS A 218 23.08 -0.02 5.60
C LYS A 218 22.50 1.30 6.04
N THR A 219 21.92 1.34 7.21
CA THR A 219 21.57 2.60 7.89
C THR A 219 22.86 3.28 8.35
N SER A 220 22.94 4.60 8.18
CA SER A 220 24.10 5.43 8.58
C SER A 220 24.37 5.46 10.11
N THR A 221 23.73 4.60 10.87
CA THR A 221 23.83 4.50 12.34
C THR A 221 24.50 3.20 12.83
N GLU A 222 25.12 2.42 11.94
CA GLU A 222 26.00 1.30 12.30
C GLU A 222 27.45 1.53 11.93
#